data_9fb5544d5ec0406c94962fa1caf84562
#
_entry.id   9fb5544d5ec0406c94962fa1caf84562
#
_cell.length_a   1.000
_cell.length_b   1.000
_cell.length_c   1.000
_cell.angle_alpha   90.00
_cell.angle_beta   90.00
_cell.angle_gamma   90.00
#
_symmetry.space_group_name_H-M   'P 1'
#
loop_
_entity.id
_entity.type
_entity.pdbx_description
1 polymer ?
#
loop_
_entity_poly.entity_id
_entity_poly.type
_entity_poly.pdbx_seq_one_letter_code
_entity_poly.pdbx_strand_id
1 'polypeptide(L)'
;MAFHFSTGRSVIGRRTFILGSSISLLGLRFPANAQSTAKLPRIGFLGATSEAGFGQHIDAFRSGLRDLGYVDGKTCIIYYRWAEDDYARLPTIAAELVALHVDVLVTHGTPGTRAAQRATSTIPIVMMTSGDAVGSGIVTSLSRPGGNITGSTFFVPEITAKRLELLKEALPTVKRVAFLVNPDNPSIRPTLKTMDSTATAQKMELQIIEARRSVEIEHAFSTMAKTGADAFVILDDRMLVDNAKEIAALAAANRLPGAGPREFADVGGLIAYAVDFSNLYRRAAVFIDKILKGTKPSDIPVEQATRFETVINLKTAKALSLTIPQSLLLRADAVIR
;
A
#
# COMPACT_ATOMS: atom_id res chain seq x y z
N MET A 1 -5.59 99.37 -50.37
CA MET A 1 -7.00 99.86 -50.28
C MET A 1 -7.57 99.19 -49.01
N ALA A 2 -7.59 99.99 -48.02
CA ALA A 2 -8.60 100.83 -47.45
C ALA A 2 -9.54 100.07 -46.56
N PHE A 3 -9.35 100.31 -45.26
CA PHE A 3 -10.31 100.88 -44.31
C PHE A 3 -11.45 99.91 -43.81
N HIS A 4 -11.89 99.88 -42.61
CA HIS A 4 -11.97 100.72 -41.41
C HIS A 4 -12.48 99.99 -40.19
N PHE A 5 -11.98 100.23 -39.04
CA PHE A 5 -12.48 100.64 -37.75
C PHE A 5 -13.99 100.34 -37.42
N SER A 6 -14.21 99.77 -36.22
CA SER A 6 -14.88 100.50 -35.14
C SER A 6 -15.07 99.68 -33.87
N THR A 7 -14.54 100.11 -32.84
CA THR A 7 -14.85 100.30 -31.41
C THR A 7 -16.31 100.02 -30.96
N GLY A 8 -16.40 99.41 -29.80
CA GLY A 8 -17.61 99.37 -29.01
C GLY A 8 -17.40 98.76 -27.61
N ARG A 9 -17.42 99.65 -26.65
CA ARG A 9 -17.18 99.47 -25.19
C ARG A 9 -18.22 98.58 -24.47
N SER A 10 -17.73 97.83 -23.49
CA SER A 10 -18.07 97.72 -22.08
C SER A 10 -19.59 97.42 -21.75
N VAL A 11 -19.75 96.34 -20.87
CA VAL A 11 -20.41 96.54 -19.57
C VAL A 11 -20.13 95.30 -18.69
N ILE A 12 -19.79 95.61 -17.42
CA ILE A 12 -19.54 94.73 -16.32
C ILE A 12 -20.77 93.94 -15.89
N GLY A 13 -20.71 92.64 -15.65
CA GLY A 13 -21.72 91.88 -14.96
C GLY A 13 -21.09 90.81 -14.08
N ARG A 14 -21.00 91.13 -12.80
CA ARG A 14 -20.69 90.18 -11.73
C ARG A 14 -21.64 89.01 -11.77
N ARG A 15 -21.20 87.80 -11.84
CA ARG A 15 -21.88 86.64 -11.21
C ARG A 15 -20.94 85.43 -11.01
N THR A 16 -20.65 85.19 -9.76
CA THR A 16 -20.58 83.95 -9.02
C THR A 16 -19.83 82.78 -9.63
N PHE A 17 -18.64 82.55 -9.11
CA PHE A 17 -17.86 81.36 -9.22
C PHE A 17 -18.56 80.24 -8.42
N ILE A 18 -19.02 79.20 -9.09
CA ILE A 18 -19.34 77.92 -8.46
C ILE A 18 -18.24 76.95 -8.85
N LEU A 19 -17.37 76.68 -7.90
CA LEU A 19 -16.39 75.59 -8.00
C LEU A 19 -17.14 74.25 -7.92
N GLY A 20 -17.34 73.62 -9.07
CA GLY A 20 -17.76 72.23 -9.16
C GLY A 20 -16.56 71.32 -8.96
N SER A 21 -16.35 70.82 -7.74
CA SER A 21 -15.37 69.80 -7.42
C SER A 21 -15.87 68.46 -8.03
N SER A 22 -15.32 68.09 -9.17
CA SER A 22 -15.47 66.75 -9.75
C SER A 22 -14.67 65.76 -8.93
N ILE A 23 -15.26 65.09 -7.97
CA ILE A 23 -14.69 63.95 -7.30
C ILE A 23 -14.67 62.80 -8.30
N SER A 24 -13.54 62.57 -8.94
CA SER A 24 -13.24 61.36 -9.68
C SER A 24 -13.21 60.21 -8.68
N LEU A 25 -14.29 59.42 -8.54
CA LEU A 25 -14.23 58.11 -7.91
C LEU A 25 -13.34 57.21 -8.76
N LEU A 26 -12.04 57.17 -8.38
CA LEU A 26 -11.17 56.04 -8.75
C LEU A 26 -11.78 54.77 -8.16
N GLY A 27 -12.53 54.04 -9.00
CA GLY A 27 -12.97 52.69 -8.66
C GLY A 27 -11.78 51.81 -8.40
N LEU A 28 -11.46 51.62 -7.12
CA LEU A 28 -10.60 50.55 -6.64
C LEU A 28 -11.29 49.25 -7.06
N ARG A 29 -10.84 48.72 -8.22
CA ARG A 29 -11.11 47.34 -8.59
C ARG A 29 -10.30 46.48 -7.64
N PHE A 30 -10.88 46.09 -6.52
CA PHE A 30 -10.40 44.94 -5.78
C PHE A 30 -10.46 43.75 -6.75
N PRO A 31 -9.33 43.05 -7.02
CA PRO A 31 -9.43 41.78 -7.69
C PRO A 31 -10.31 40.93 -6.76
N ALA A 32 -11.53 40.64 -7.14
CA ALA A 32 -12.28 39.55 -6.56
C ALA A 32 -11.42 38.31 -6.88
N ASN A 33 -10.56 37.92 -5.95
CA ASN A 33 -10.05 36.58 -5.92
C ASN A 33 -11.30 35.71 -5.78
N ALA A 34 -11.86 35.31 -6.92
CA ALA A 34 -12.74 34.18 -6.99
C ALA A 34 -11.88 33.03 -6.43
N GLN A 35 -12.01 32.75 -5.13
CA GLN A 35 -11.64 31.48 -4.59
C GLN A 35 -12.40 30.47 -5.43
N SER A 36 -11.72 30.01 -6.49
CA SER A 36 -12.07 28.76 -7.12
C SER A 36 -12.20 27.80 -5.92
N THR A 37 -13.40 27.35 -5.64
CA THR A 37 -13.62 26.25 -4.72
C THR A 37 -12.91 25.06 -5.37
N ALA A 38 -11.61 24.96 -5.13
CA ALA A 38 -10.79 23.88 -5.65
C ALA A 38 -11.45 22.60 -5.18
N LYS A 39 -11.98 21.84 -6.13
CA LYS A 39 -12.62 20.56 -5.86
C LYS A 39 -11.63 19.72 -5.05
N LEU A 40 -12.02 19.31 -3.85
CA LEU A 40 -11.16 18.49 -3.00
C LEU A 40 -10.77 17.21 -3.77
N PRO A 41 -9.48 16.84 -3.76
CA PRO A 41 -9.03 15.59 -4.33
C PRO A 41 -9.79 14.41 -3.73
N ARG A 42 -10.19 13.47 -4.57
CA ARG A 42 -10.91 12.25 -4.20
C ARG A 42 -9.98 11.07 -4.30
N ILE A 43 -9.76 10.38 -3.20
CA ILE A 43 -8.89 9.19 -3.11
C ILE A 43 -9.79 7.98 -2.88
N GLY A 44 -9.75 7.00 -3.78
CA GLY A 44 -10.42 5.72 -3.59
C GLY A 44 -9.46 4.74 -2.94
N PHE A 45 -9.81 4.18 -1.78
CA PHE A 45 -9.03 3.15 -1.09
C PHE A 45 -9.71 1.78 -1.25
N LEU A 46 -9.03 0.87 -1.95
CA LEU A 46 -9.46 -0.51 -2.16
C LEU A 46 -8.70 -1.44 -1.20
N GLY A 47 -9.34 -1.82 -0.11
CA GLY A 47 -8.79 -2.74 0.89
C GLY A 47 -9.14 -4.20 0.58
N ALA A 48 -8.16 -5.09 0.66
CA ALA A 48 -8.35 -6.52 0.39
C ALA A 48 -8.94 -7.27 1.59
N THR A 49 -8.80 -6.73 2.79
CA THR A 49 -9.26 -7.32 4.06
C THR A 49 -10.25 -6.39 4.76
N SER A 50 -10.37 -6.44 6.08
CA SER A 50 -11.21 -5.53 6.86
C SER A 50 -10.43 -4.31 7.35
N GLU A 51 -11.13 -3.22 7.70
CA GLU A 51 -10.51 -2.06 8.32
C GLU A 51 -9.82 -2.42 9.64
N ALA A 52 -10.43 -3.27 10.44
CA ALA A 52 -9.91 -3.71 11.73
C ALA A 52 -8.61 -4.50 11.58
N GLY A 53 -8.53 -5.42 10.61
CA GLY A 53 -7.33 -6.20 10.32
C GLY A 53 -6.19 -5.34 9.74
N PHE A 54 -6.53 -4.24 9.06
CA PHE A 54 -5.55 -3.34 8.44
C PHE A 54 -5.04 -2.23 9.38
N GLY A 55 -5.55 -2.11 10.60
CA GLY A 55 -5.37 -1.03 11.59
C GLY A 55 -4.08 -0.22 11.53
N GLN A 56 -2.93 -0.77 11.97
CA GLN A 56 -1.64 -0.04 12.00
C GLN A 56 -1.20 0.46 10.62
N HIS A 57 -1.52 -0.25 9.57
CA HIS A 57 -1.12 0.08 8.21
C HIS A 57 -1.92 1.25 7.65
N ILE A 58 -3.23 1.33 7.96
CA ILE A 58 -4.05 2.47 7.56
C ILE A 58 -3.61 3.74 8.30
N ASP A 59 -3.16 3.62 9.54
CA ASP A 59 -2.65 4.75 10.32
C ASP A 59 -1.33 5.27 9.75
N ALA A 60 -0.43 4.39 9.31
CA ALA A 60 0.80 4.78 8.61
C ALA A 60 0.50 5.51 7.30
N PHE A 61 -0.45 5.01 6.51
CA PHE A 61 -0.93 5.65 5.28
C PHE A 61 -1.54 7.03 5.56
N ARG A 62 -2.49 7.11 6.50
CA ARG A 62 -3.12 8.38 6.91
C ARG A 62 -2.10 9.38 7.44
N SER A 63 -1.07 8.91 8.18
CA SER A 63 0.02 9.75 8.66
C SER A 63 0.82 10.33 7.50
N GLY A 64 1.21 9.50 6.52
CA GLY A 64 1.92 9.97 5.33
C GLY A 64 1.14 11.03 4.54
N LEU A 65 -0.18 10.86 4.42
CA LEU A 65 -1.04 11.86 3.79
C LEU A 65 -1.08 13.17 4.58
N ARG A 66 -1.24 13.10 5.91
CA ARG A 66 -1.25 14.31 6.79
C ARG A 66 0.05 15.10 6.70
N ASP A 67 1.20 14.43 6.63
CA ASP A 67 2.51 15.09 6.51
C ASP A 67 2.64 15.91 5.22
N LEU A 68 1.88 15.54 4.18
CA LEU A 68 1.83 16.24 2.89
C LEU A 68 0.63 17.20 2.78
N GLY A 69 -0.12 17.38 3.86
CA GLY A 69 -1.26 18.31 3.92
C GLY A 69 -2.61 17.72 3.47
N TYR A 70 -2.68 16.42 3.21
CA TYR A 70 -3.93 15.73 2.85
C TYR A 70 -4.62 15.20 4.11
N VAL A 71 -5.68 15.88 4.52
CA VAL A 71 -6.50 15.53 5.70
C VAL A 71 -7.90 15.18 5.22
N ASP A 72 -8.33 13.95 5.49
CA ASP A 72 -9.63 13.44 5.08
C ASP A 72 -10.77 14.31 5.66
N GLY A 73 -11.75 14.64 4.82
CA GLY A 73 -12.86 15.54 5.13
C GLY A 73 -12.50 17.04 5.19
N LYS A 74 -11.21 17.44 5.02
CA LYS A 74 -10.75 18.83 5.04
C LYS A 74 -10.06 19.28 3.75
N THR A 75 -9.00 18.59 3.37
CA THR A 75 -8.19 18.92 2.17
C THR A 75 -8.23 17.83 1.10
N CYS A 76 -8.82 16.68 1.40
CA CYS A 76 -9.14 15.59 0.48
C CYS A 76 -10.39 14.84 0.97
N ILE A 77 -10.91 13.94 0.15
CA ILE A 77 -11.96 12.98 0.53
C ILE A 77 -11.44 11.59 0.24
N ILE A 78 -11.51 10.68 1.22
CA ILE A 78 -11.07 9.30 1.05
C ILE A 78 -12.30 8.38 1.11
N TYR A 79 -12.52 7.63 0.04
CA TYR A 79 -13.57 6.62 -0.04
C TYR A 79 -13.00 5.25 0.26
N TYR A 80 -13.18 4.77 1.47
CA TYR A 80 -12.74 3.42 1.87
C TYR A 80 -13.76 2.37 1.43
N ARG A 81 -13.24 1.27 0.86
CA ARG A 81 -14.01 0.07 0.54
C ARG A 81 -13.18 -1.17 0.88
N TRP A 82 -13.78 -2.12 1.56
CA TRP A 82 -13.12 -3.30 2.09
C TRP A 82 -13.73 -4.59 1.55
N ALA A 83 -12.90 -5.54 1.17
CA ALA A 83 -13.32 -6.82 0.63
C ALA A 83 -13.67 -7.84 1.74
N GLU A 84 -13.36 -7.54 3.02
CA GLU A 84 -13.64 -8.39 4.17
C GLU A 84 -13.09 -9.82 3.98
N ASP A 85 -11.80 -9.93 3.62
CA ASP A 85 -11.06 -11.17 3.37
C ASP A 85 -11.59 -12.04 2.21
N ASP A 86 -12.55 -11.54 1.44
CA ASP A 86 -13.08 -12.21 0.25
C ASP A 86 -12.60 -11.51 -1.03
N TYR A 87 -11.56 -12.05 -1.65
CA TYR A 87 -10.98 -11.50 -2.88
C TYR A 87 -11.94 -11.52 -4.07
N ALA A 88 -12.99 -12.35 -4.06
CA ALA A 88 -14.00 -12.35 -5.11
C ALA A 88 -14.80 -11.04 -5.16
N ARG A 89 -14.84 -10.27 -4.07
CA ARG A 89 -15.50 -8.96 -4.00
C ARG A 89 -14.68 -7.82 -4.61
N LEU A 90 -13.35 -7.99 -4.73
CA LEU A 90 -12.46 -6.93 -5.19
C LEU A 90 -12.84 -6.31 -6.55
N PRO A 91 -13.23 -7.07 -7.59
CA PRO A 91 -13.63 -6.50 -8.87
C PRO A 91 -14.84 -5.56 -8.76
N THR A 92 -15.87 -5.96 -8.01
CA THR A 92 -17.08 -5.15 -7.78
C THR A 92 -16.73 -3.86 -7.04
N ILE A 93 -15.97 -3.97 -5.97
CA ILE A 93 -15.54 -2.81 -5.15
C ILE A 93 -14.66 -1.86 -5.95
N ALA A 94 -13.76 -2.36 -6.79
CA ALA A 94 -12.95 -1.53 -7.67
C ALA A 94 -13.81 -0.75 -8.66
N ALA A 95 -14.84 -1.38 -9.24
CA ALA A 95 -15.78 -0.73 -10.13
C ALA A 95 -16.61 0.36 -9.42
N GLU A 96 -17.04 0.12 -8.17
CA GLU A 96 -17.73 1.14 -7.35
C GLU A 96 -16.84 2.37 -7.14
N LEU A 97 -15.57 2.20 -6.79
CA LEU A 97 -14.63 3.31 -6.60
C LEU A 97 -14.38 4.08 -7.90
N VAL A 98 -14.30 3.39 -9.04
CA VAL A 98 -14.21 4.01 -10.37
C VAL A 98 -15.45 4.86 -10.65
N ALA A 99 -16.66 4.36 -10.34
CA ALA A 99 -17.92 5.09 -10.53
C ALA A 99 -18.04 6.34 -9.65
N LEU A 100 -17.32 6.42 -8.54
CA LEU A 100 -17.22 7.62 -7.70
C LEU A 100 -16.34 8.73 -8.32
N HIS A 101 -15.74 8.48 -9.49
CA HIS A 101 -14.86 9.42 -10.20
C HIS A 101 -13.75 9.94 -9.29
N VAL A 102 -13.02 9.01 -8.64
CA VAL A 102 -11.86 9.33 -7.81
C VAL A 102 -10.70 9.82 -8.68
N ASP A 103 -9.89 10.74 -8.16
CA ASP A 103 -8.72 11.29 -8.86
C ASP A 103 -7.52 10.35 -8.81
N VAL A 104 -7.47 9.47 -7.78
CA VAL A 104 -6.48 8.41 -7.63
C VAL A 104 -7.09 7.22 -6.89
N LEU A 105 -6.77 6.01 -7.34
CA LEU A 105 -7.15 4.77 -6.69
C LEU A 105 -5.94 4.19 -5.97
N VAL A 106 -6.10 3.86 -4.71
CA VAL A 106 -5.02 3.33 -3.86
C VAL A 106 -5.40 1.94 -3.41
N THR A 107 -4.45 1.02 -3.44
CA THR A 107 -4.71 -0.37 -3.04
C THR A 107 -3.44 -1.03 -2.48
N HIS A 108 -3.61 -2.19 -1.90
CA HIS A 108 -2.50 -3.00 -1.38
C HIS A 108 -2.65 -4.47 -1.79
N GLY A 109 -1.49 -5.13 -1.87
CA GLY A 109 -1.42 -6.53 -2.30
C GLY A 109 -1.65 -6.72 -3.80
N THR A 110 -1.18 -7.85 -4.31
CA THR A 110 -1.32 -8.22 -5.72
C THR A 110 -2.79 -8.39 -6.14
N PRO A 111 -3.68 -9.01 -5.31
CA PRO A 111 -5.09 -9.14 -5.65
C PRO A 111 -5.80 -7.79 -5.85
N GLY A 112 -5.64 -6.86 -4.90
CA GLY A 112 -6.23 -5.52 -4.99
C GLY A 112 -5.71 -4.73 -6.20
N THR A 113 -4.39 -4.78 -6.44
CA THR A 113 -3.78 -4.11 -7.59
C THR A 113 -4.30 -4.66 -8.93
N ARG A 114 -4.48 -5.97 -9.03
CA ARG A 114 -5.07 -6.61 -10.21
C ARG A 114 -6.52 -6.24 -10.42
N ALA A 115 -7.31 -6.16 -9.36
CA ALA A 115 -8.70 -5.73 -9.46
C ALA A 115 -8.80 -4.27 -9.92
N ALA A 116 -8.00 -3.37 -9.36
CA ALA A 116 -7.92 -1.98 -9.78
C ALA A 116 -7.47 -1.84 -11.25
N GLN A 117 -6.44 -2.60 -11.68
CA GLN A 117 -5.93 -2.61 -13.05
C GLN A 117 -7.01 -3.01 -14.08
N ARG A 118 -7.86 -3.98 -13.71
CA ARG A 118 -8.97 -4.42 -14.59
C ARG A 118 -10.13 -3.43 -14.62
N ALA A 119 -10.34 -2.69 -13.55
CA ALA A 119 -11.46 -1.75 -13.42
C ALA A 119 -11.23 -0.45 -14.18
N THR A 120 -9.98 0.00 -14.35
CA THR A 120 -9.66 1.26 -15.03
C THR A 120 -8.28 1.25 -15.70
N SER A 121 -8.21 1.87 -16.87
CA SER A 121 -6.94 2.17 -17.57
C SER A 121 -6.59 3.67 -17.52
N THR A 122 -7.47 4.51 -16.97
CA THR A 122 -7.34 5.98 -17.02
C THR A 122 -7.13 6.61 -15.64
N ILE A 123 -7.81 6.11 -14.60
CA ILE A 123 -7.60 6.61 -13.24
C ILE A 123 -6.23 6.12 -12.76
N PRO A 124 -5.36 7.02 -12.26
CA PRO A 124 -4.10 6.64 -11.65
C PRO A 124 -4.29 5.64 -10.52
N ILE A 125 -3.43 4.62 -10.47
CA ILE A 125 -3.44 3.60 -9.43
C ILE A 125 -2.12 3.65 -8.67
N VAL A 126 -2.19 3.79 -7.35
CA VAL A 126 -1.06 3.66 -6.44
C VAL A 126 -1.16 2.33 -5.71
N MET A 127 -0.25 1.41 -6.01
CA MET A 127 -0.07 0.20 -5.22
C MET A 127 0.83 0.55 -4.03
N MET A 128 0.27 0.54 -2.81
CA MET A 128 1.05 0.75 -1.59
C MET A 128 2.08 -0.35 -1.40
N THR A 129 1.67 -1.57 -1.74
CA THR A 129 2.54 -2.75 -1.85
C THR A 129 2.00 -3.69 -2.92
N SER A 130 2.87 -4.37 -3.64
CA SER A 130 2.51 -5.52 -4.48
C SER A 130 3.65 -6.52 -4.49
N GLY A 131 3.33 -7.80 -4.44
CA GLY A 131 4.35 -8.84 -4.56
C GLY A 131 4.78 -9.00 -6.01
N ASP A 132 6.07 -8.77 -6.32
CA ASP A 132 6.66 -8.89 -7.65
C ASP A 132 5.80 -8.26 -8.77
N ALA A 133 5.75 -6.94 -8.80
CA ALA A 133 4.89 -6.20 -9.74
C ALA A 133 5.24 -6.47 -11.22
N VAL A 134 6.49 -6.82 -11.53
CA VAL A 134 6.93 -7.16 -12.89
C VAL A 134 6.58 -8.62 -13.19
N GLY A 135 6.98 -9.57 -12.37
CA GLY A 135 6.68 -11.00 -12.56
C GLY A 135 5.19 -11.31 -12.53
N SER A 136 4.42 -10.54 -11.77
CA SER A 136 2.95 -10.59 -11.81
C SER A 136 2.37 -9.88 -13.04
N GLY A 137 3.14 -9.18 -13.87
CA GLY A 137 2.66 -8.44 -15.06
C GLY A 137 1.75 -7.26 -14.72
N ILE A 138 1.92 -6.64 -13.56
CA ILE A 138 1.22 -5.40 -13.17
C ILE A 138 1.87 -4.21 -13.87
N VAL A 139 3.20 -4.17 -13.93
CA VAL A 139 3.97 -3.15 -14.62
C VAL A 139 4.99 -3.81 -15.57
N THR A 140 5.43 -3.10 -16.60
CA THR A 140 6.39 -3.62 -17.56
C THR A 140 7.83 -3.62 -17.03
N SER A 141 8.19 -2.61 -16.24
CA SER A 141 9.46 -2.51 -15.51
C SER A 141 9.32 -1.59 -14.32
N LEU A 142 10.25 -1.66 -13.37
CA LEU A 142 10.22 -0.80 -12.19
C LEU A 142 10.57 0.66 -12.53
N SER A 143 11.55 0.89 -13.42
CA SER A 143 12.01 2.22 -13.80
C SER A 143 11.02 2.96 -14.72
N ARG A 144 10.28 2.20 -15.55
CA ARG A 144 9.25 2.73 -16.46
C ARG A 144 8.04 1.82 -16.40
N PRO A 145 7.14 2.02 -15.41
CA PRO A 145 6.03 1.10 -15.17
C PRO A 145 5.08 0.97 -16.37
N GLY A 146 4.94 2.05 -17.15
CA GLY A 146 3.97 2.13 -18.24
C GLY A 146 2.53 2.18 -17.73
N GLY A 147 1.60 2.67 -18.54
CA GLY A 147 0.18 2.72 -18.16
C GLY A 147 -0.11 3.66 -16.97
N ASN A 148 -1.11 3.28 -16.17
CA ASN A 148 -1.67 4.11 -15.11
C ASN A 148 -1.31 3.64 -13.68
N ILE A 149 -0.33 2.75 -13.52
CA ILE A 149 0.02 2.14 -12.21
C ILE A 149 1.43 2.54 -11.80
N THR A 150 1.60 2.94 -10.54
CA THR A 150 2.88 3.14 -9.86
C THR A 150 2.77 2.77 -8.38
N GLY A 151 3.83 2.94 -7.59
CA GLY A 151 3.82 2.68 -6.15
C GLY A 151 5.00 1.85 -5.69
N SER A 152 4.77 0.94 -4.74
CA SER A 152 5.82 0.11 -4.14
C SER A 152 5.62 -1.38 -4.42
N THR A 153 6.72 -2.11 -4.53
CA THR A 153 6.74 -3.56 -4.71
C THR A 153 7.78 -4.23 -3.80
N PHE A 154 7.65 -5.53 -3.62
CA PHE A 154 8.66 -6.36 -2.94
C PHE A 154 8.71 -7.74 -3.59
N PHE A 155 9.82 -8.44 -3.41
CA PHE A 155 10.00 -9.76 -4.02
C PHE A 155 9.48 -10.88 -3.11
N VAL A 156 8.22 -11.24 -3.27
CA VAL A 156 7.60 -12.34 -2.51
C VAL A 156 8.33 -13.67 -2.70
N PRO A 157 8.73 -14.07 -3.92
CA PRO A 157 9.44 -15.33 -4.12
C PRO A 157 10.72 -15.43 -3.29
N GLU A 158 11.59 -14.41 -3.34
CA GLU A 158 12.87 -14.39 -2.65
C GLU A 158 12.71 -14.32 -1.12
N ILE A 159 11.75 -13.52 -0.65
CA ILE A 159 11.45 -13.40 0.79
C ILE A 159 10.94 -14.74 1.33
N THR A 160 10.03 -15.39 0.61
CA THR A 160 9.46 -16.67 1.02
C THR A 160 10.50 -17.78 1.00
N ALA A 161 11.34 -17.81 -0.04
CA ALA A 161 12.48 -18.74 -0.12
C ALA A 161 13.46 -18.53 1.03
N LYS A 162 13.75 -17.26 1.38
CA LYS A 162 14.61 -16.94 2.54
C LYS A 162 14.05 -17.44 3.86
N ARG A 163 12.72 -17.37 4.05
CA ARG A 163 12.06 -17.98 5.21
C ARG A 163 12.30 -19.49 5.28
N LEU A 164 12.22 -20.16 4.14
CA LEU A 164 12.47 -21.60 4.05
C LEU A 164 13.92 -21.95 4.41
N GLU A 165 14.91 -21.15 3.92
CA GLU A 165 16.32 -21.31 4.28
C GLU A 165 16.55 -21.10 5.78
N LEU A 166 16.01 -20.01 6.35
CA LEU A 166 16.13 -19.71 7.78
C LEU A 166 15.50 -20.81 8.65
N LEU A 167 14.37 -21.35 8.22
CA LEU A 167 13.69 -22.44 8.87
C LEU A 167 14.56 -23.71 8.86
N LYS A 168 15.18 -24.05 7.72
CA LYS A 168 16.11 -25.18 7.59
C LYS A 168 17.38 -25.00 8.44
N GLU A 169 17.92 -23.78 8.50
CA GLU A 169 19.05 -23.45 9.35
C GLU A 169 18.70 -23.61 10.84
N ALA A 170 17.54 -23.11 11.26
CA ALA A 170 17.05 -23.25 12.63
C ALA A 170 16.73 -24.70 13.02
N LEU A 171 16.27 -25.48 12.06
CA LEU A 171 15.75 -26.85 12.24
C LEU A 171 16.37 -27.79 11.20
N PRO A 172 17.64 -28.21 11.35
CA PRO A 172 18.38 -29.00 10.34
C PRO A 172 17.71 -30.34 9.98
N THR A 173 16.90 -30.90 10.87
CA THR A 173 16.25 -32.22 10.71
C THR A 173 14.93 -32.15 9.92
N VAL A 174 14.39 -30.94 9.65
CA VAL A 174 13.15 -30.74 8.89
C VAL A 174 13.27 -31.34 7.49
N LYS A 175 12.28 -32.14 7.11
CA LYS A 175 12.17 -32.82 5.81
C LYS A 175 10.94 -32.41 5.03
N ARG A 176 9.79 -32.23 5.69
CA ARG A 176 8.49 -31.88 5.06
C ARG A 176 8.06 -30.52 5.54
N VAL A 177 7.92 -29.58 4.63
CA VAL A 177 7.50 -28.21 4.94
C VAL A 177 6.21 -27.91 4.24
N ALA A 178 5.18 -27.53 5.02
CA ALA A 178 3.94 -27.03 4.48
C ALA A 178 4.12 -25.56 4.03
N PHE A 179 3.66 -25.24 2.85
CA PHE A 179 3.59 -23.87 2.36
C PHE A 179 2.14 -23.42 2.39
N LEU A 180 1.77 -22.61 3.40
CA LEU A 180 0.44 -22.06 3.57
C LEU A 180 0.22 -20.91 2.61
N VAL A 181 -0.74 -21.05 1.73
CA VAL A 181 -0.98 -20.13 0.61
C VAL A 181 -2.46 -19.80 0.46
N ASN A 182 -2.72 -18.60 -0.07
CA ASN A 182 -4.01 -18.26 -0.65
C ASN A 182 -3.91 -18.45 -2.18
N PRO A 183 -4.59 -19.45 -2.78
CA PRO A 183 -4.48 -19.74 -4.21
C PRO A 183 -5.07 -18.63 -5.10
N ASP A 184 -5.93 -17.76 -4.54
CA ASP A 184 -6.51 -16.63 -5.26
C ASP A 184 -5.55 -15.42 -5.34
N ASN A 185 -4.38 -15.51 -4.68
CA ASN A 185 -3.32 -14.50 -4.79
C ASN A 185 -2.46 -14.76 -6.04
N PRO A 186 -2.44 -13.84 -7.04
CA PRO A 186 -1.67 -14.03 -8.26
C PRO A 186 -0.14 -14.15 -8.06
N SER A 187 0.39 -13.72 -6.91
CA SER A 187 1.83 -13.87 -6.60
C SER A 187 2.25 -15.30 -6.29
N ILE A 188 1.29 -16.22 -6.11
CA ILE A 188 1.59 -17.62 -5.80
C ILE A 188 2.40 -18.30 -6.90
N ARG A 189 2.06 -18.07 -8.17
CA ARG A 189 2.69 -18.78 -9.31
C ARG A 189 4.20 -18.58 -9.38
N PRO A 190 4.74 -17.34 -9.41
CA PRO A 190 6.19 -17.14 -9.39
C PRO A 190 6.81 -17.66 -8.10
N THR A 191 6.11 -17.54 -6.94
CA THR A 191 6.62 -17.98 -5.64
C THR A 191 6.74 -19.50 -5.56
N LEU A 192 5.79 -20.27 -6.09
CA LEU A 192 5.85 -21.73 -6.10
C LEU A 192 7.10 -22.25 -6.79
N LYS A 193 7.46 -21.69 -7.94
CA LYS A 193 8.66 -22.10 -8.68
C LYS A 193 9.93 -21.90 -7.84
N THR A 194 10.05 -20.75 -7.18
CA THR A 194 11.20 -20.43 -6.33
C THR A 194 11.22 -21.31 -5.08
N MET A 195 10.08 -21.54 -4.45
CA MET A 195 9.95 -22.40 -3.26
C MET A 195 10.32 -23.86 -3.57
N ASP A 196 9.84 -24.40 -4.69
CA ASP A 196 10.13 -25.77 -5.11
C ASP A 196 11.64 -25.96 -5.36
N SER A 197 12.26 -25.03 -6.10
CA SER A 197 13.72 -25.07 -6.33
C SER A 197 14.53 -24.96 -5.02
N THR A 198 14.08 -24.08 -4.09
CA THR A 198 14.74 -23.91 -2.80
C THR A 198 14.58 -25.15 -1.91
N ALA A 199 13.37 -25.71 -1.86
CA ALA A 199 13.11 -26.94 -1.09
C ALA A 199 13.96 -28.10 -1.60
N THR A 200 14.04 -28.29 -2.92
CA THR A 200 14.86 -29.30 -3.55
C THR A 200 16.35 -29.12 -3.20
N ALA A 201 16.88 -27.90 -3.30
CA ALA A 201 18.27 -27.59 -2.96
C ALA A 201 18.58 -27.86 -1.48
N GLN A 202 17.60 -27.66 -0.60
CA GLN A 202 17.70 -27.91 0.85
C GLN A 202 17.32 -29.36 1.25
N LYS A 203 17.03 -30.24 0.28
CA LYS A 203 16.58 -31.63 0.47
C LYS A 203 15.31 -31.70 1.35
N MET A 204 14.34 -30.85 1.06
CA MET A 204 13.04 -30.82 1.70
C MET A 204 11.93 -31.12 0.70
N GLU A 205 10.85 -31.75 1.17
CA GLU A 205 9.60 -31.92 0.46
C GLU A 205 8.70 -30.72 0.76
N LEU A 206 8.18 -30.06 -0.29
CA LEU A 206 7.27 -28.93 -0.17
C LEU A 206 5.81 -29.42 -0.34
N GLN A 207 4.97 -29.14 0.62
CA GLN A 207 3.55 -29.47 0.62
C GLN A 207 2.72 -28.19 0.50
N ILE A 208 1.96 -28.03 -0.57
CA ILE A 208 1.12 -26.84 -0.75
C ILE A 208 -0.18 -27.04 0.04
N ILE A 209 -0.46 -26.12 0.95
CA ILE A 209 -1.64 -26.11 1.81
C ILE A 209 -2.41 -24.82 1.55
N GLU A 210 -3.65 -24.96 1.08
CA GLU A 210 -4.47 -23.84 0.65
C GLU A 210 -5.44 -23.35 1.74
N ALA A 211 -5.58 -22.03 1.84
CA ALA A 211 -6.66 -21.36 2.57
C ALA A 211 -7.02 -20.08 1.81
N ARG A 212 -8.26 -19.99 1.31
CA ARG A 212 -8.78 -18.83 0.55
C ARG A 212 -9.37 -17.77 1.46
N ARG A 213 -9.92 -18.21 2.60
CA ARG A 213 -10.59 -17.35 3.58
C ARG A 213 -10.16 -17.76 4.99
N SER A 214 -10.31 -16.85 5.94
CA SER A 214 -9.94 -17.08 7.34
C SER A 214 -10.53 -18.37 7.92
N VAL A 215 -11.80 -18.65 7.64
CA VAL A 215 -12.49 -19.86 8.10
C VAL A 215 -11.87 -21.19 7.63
N GLU A 216 -10.98 -21.16 6.67
CA GLU A 216 -10.30 -22.35 6.12
C GLU A 216 -8.94 -22.60 6.80
N ILE A 217 -8.44 -21.68 7.64
CA ILE A 217 -7.11 -21.77 8.27
C ILE A 217 -7.02 -22.97 9.23
N GLU A 218 -8.04 -23.20 10.04
CA GLU A 218 -8.07 -24.36 10.94
C GLU A 218 -8.01 -25.69 10.17
N HIS A 219 -8.75 -25.78 9.06
CA HIS A 219 -8.69 -26.95 8.17
C HIS A 219 -7.30 -27.14 7.55
N ALA A 220 -6.64 -26.05 7.17
CA ALA A 220 -5.28 -26.08 6.65
C ALA A 220 -4.30 -26.70 7.67
N PHE A 221 -4.38 -26.32 8.95
CA PHE A 221 -3.57 -26.92 10.02
C PHE A 221 -3.90 -28.41 10.26
N SER A 222 -5.17 -28.77 10.22
CA SER A 222 -5.60 -30.18 10.27
C SER A 222 -4.97 -30.99 9.11
N THR A 223 -4.88 -30.42 7.92
CA THR A 223 -4.25 -31.04 6.76
C THR A 223 -2.74 -31.17 6.95
N MET A 224 -2.05 -30.13 7.44
CA MET A 224 -0.61 -30.17 7.77
C MET A 224 -0.29 -31.31 8.75
N ALA A 225 -1.12 -31.47 9.79
CA ALA A 225 -0.97 -32.56 10.78
C ALA A 225 -1.15 -33.94 10.13
N LYS A 226 -2.15 -34.12 9.28
CA LYS A 226 -2.44 -35.39 8.58
C LYS A 226 -1.33 -35.78 7.59
N THR A 227 -0.76 -34.79 6.89
CA THR A 227 0.33 -35.01 5.93
C THR A 227 1.71 -35.11 6.61
N GLY A 228 1.75 -34.89 7.92
CA GLY A 228 2.96 -34.99 8.73
C GLY A 228 3.99 -33.93 8.39
N ALA A 229 3.57 -32.69 8.23
CA ALA A 229 4.48 -31.55 8.08
C ALA A 229 5.34 -31.38 9.34
N ASP A 230 6.65 -31.19 9.16
CA ASP A 230 7.58 -30.95 10.27
C ASP A 230 7.66 -29.46 10.63
N ALA A 231 7.30 -28.59 9.68
CA ALA A 231 7.30 -27.13 9.80
C ALA A 231 6.42 -26.51 8.71
N PHE A 232 6.21 -25.19 8.78
CA PHE A 232 5.49 -24.49 7.72
C PHE A 232 6.06 -23.11 7.42
N VAL A 233 5.77 -22.60 6.20
CA VAL A 233 6.08 -21.25 5.75
C VAL A 233 4.79 -20.57 5.29
N ILE A 234 4.61 -19.30 5.60
CA ILE A 234 3.44 -18.50 5.22
C ILE A 234 3.79 -17.65 4.01
N LEU A 235 2.93 -17.68 2.98
CA LEU A 235 2.98 -16.72 1.87
C LEU A 235 2.67 -15.30 2.39
N ASP A 236 3.33 -14.29 1.82
CA ASP A 236 2.92 -12.89 2.03
C ASP A 236 1.61 -12.60 1.29
N ASP A 237 0.53 -13.00 1.91
CA ASP A 237 -0.84 -12.77 1.49
C ASP A 237 -1.58 -11.99 2.57
N ARG A 238 -2.34 -10.95 2.20
CA ARG A 238 -2.92 -10.06 3.20
C ARG A 238 -3.90 -10.77 4.12
N MET A 239 -4.73 -11.68 3.58
CA MET A 239 -5.65 -12.47 4.40
C MET A 239 -4.89 -13.33 5.43
N LEU A 240 -3.79 -13.98 5.04
CA LEU A 240 -2.97 -14.78 5.96
C LEU A 240 -2.27 -13.91 7.01
N VAL A 241 -1.77 -12.73 6.60
CA VAL A 241 -1.08 -11.80 7.52
C VAL A 241 -2.05 -11.24 8.57
N ASP A 242 -3.25 -10.84 8.17
CA ASP A 242 -4.25 -10.29 9.11
C ASP A 242 -4.77 -11.35 10.10
N ASN A 243 -4.68 -12.64 9.72
CA ASN A 243 -5.00 -13.77 10.58
C ASN A 243 -3.76 -14.38 11.29
N ALA A 244 -2.64 -13.65 11.35
CA ALA A 244 -1.38 -14.13 11.94
C ALA A 244 -1.54 -14.63 13.39
N LYS A 245 -2.41 -13.99 14.19
CA LYS A 245 -2.69 -14.40 15.57
C LYS A 245 -3.34 -15.77 15.65
N GLU A 246 -4.32 -16.06 14.81
CA GLU A 246 -4.96 -17.38 14.72
C GLU A 246 -3.98 -18.43 14.23
N ILE A 247 -3.22 -18.11 13.18
CA ILE A 247 -2.17 -18.98 12.63
C ILE A 247 -1.13 -19.33 13.71
N ALA A 248 -0.67 -18.35 14.49
CA ALA A 248 0.28 -18.59 15.58
C ALA A 248 -0.31 -19.46 16.71
N ALA A 249 -1.58 -19.25 17.06
CA ALA A 249 -2.27 -20.06 18.05
C ALA A 249 -2.42 -21.53 17.60
N LEU A 250 -2.83 -21.76 16.35
CA LEU A 250 -2.92 -23.09 15.75
C LEU A 250 -1.54 -23.75 15.61
N ALA A 251 -0.51 -23.00 15.25
CA ALA A 251 0.86 -23.48 15.21
C ALA A 251 1.35 -23.97 16.59
N ALA A 252 1.07 -23.18 17.63
CA ALA A 252 1.40 -23.56 19.01
C ALA A 252 0.63 -24.80 19.47
N ALA A 253 -0.67 -24.88 19.20
CA ALA A 253 -1.52 -26.04 19.54
C ALA A 253 -1.05 -27.33 18.88
N ASN A 254 -0.58 -27.25 17.62
CA ASN A 254 -0.06 -28.39 16.87
C ASN A 254 1.46 -28.60 17.08
N ARG A 255 2.12 -27.82 17.93
CA ARG A 255 3.59 -27.82 18.13
C ARG A 255 4.36 -27.73 16.82
N LEU A 256 3.85 -26.99 15.84
CA LEU A 256 4.39 -26.90 14.50
C LEU A 256 5.18 -25.58 14.35
N PRO A 257 6.53 -25.64 14.21
CA PRO A 257 7.35 -24.44 14.01
C PRO A 257 7.06 -23.83 12.63
N GLY A 258 6.99 -22.50 12.57
CA GLY A 258 6.71 -21.80 11.32
C GLY A 258 7.56 -20.57 11.09
N ALA A 259 7.70 -20.20 9.80
CA ALA A 259 8.28 -18.92 9.37
C ALA A 259 7.27 -18.12 8.54
N GLY A 260 7.26 -16.80 8.77
CA GLY A 260 6.25 -15.93 8.15
C GLY A 260 6.64 -14.47 8.10
N PRO A 261 5.66 -13.57 7.94
CA PRO A 261 5.84 -12.13 8.05
C PRO A 261 6.12 -11.68 9.49
N ARG A 262 6.43 -10.40 9.68
CA ARG A 262 6.74 -9.83 11.00
C ARG A 262 5.59 -10.03 11.99
N GLU A 263 4.38 -9.78 11.56
CA GLU A 263 3.15 -9.90 12.35
C GLU A 263 2.98 -11.30 12.95
N PHE A 264 3.40 -12.33 12.21
CA PHE A 264 3.36 -13.70 12.71
C PHE A 264 4.34 -13.93 13.89
N ALA A 265 5.58 -13.42 13.78
CA ALA A 265 6.56 -13.55 14.87
C ALA A 265 6.15 -12.77 16.13
N ASP A 266 5.56 -11.57 15.96
CA ASP A 266 5.12 -10.71 17.06
C ASP A 266 4.01 -11.35 17.90
N VAL A 267 3.19 -12.21 17.31
CA VAL A 267 2.06 -12.89 17.99
C VAL A 267 2.36 -14.35 18.36
N GLY A 268 3.61 -14.82 18.25
CA GLY A 268 4.00 -16.16 18.69
C GLY A 268 4.57 -17.08 17.61
N GLY A 269 4.75 -16.61 16.38
CA GLY A 269 5.48 -17.35 15.36
C GLY A 269 6.97 -17.51 15.69
N LEU A 270 7.63 -18.51 15.14
CA LEU A 270 9.02 -18.82 15.48
C LEU A 270 10.03 -17.89 14.79
N ILE A 271 9.87 -17.69 13.48
CA ILE A 271 10.79 -16.90 12.65
C ILE A 271 10.01 -15.96 11.77
N ALA A 272 10.46 -14.72 11.64
CA ALA A 272 10.05 -13.85 10.55
C ALA A 272 11.25 -13.43 9.70
N TYR A 273 11.01 -13.33 8.39
CA TYR A 273 11.83 -12.56 7.46
C TYR A 273 10.87 -11.67 6.68
N ALA A 274 10.96 -10.37 6.88
CA ALA A 274 9.88 -9.47 6.53
C ALA A 274 10.37 -8.13 5.95
N VAL A 275 9.48 -7.45 5.26
CA VAL A 275 9.61 -6.07 4.79
C VAL A 275 8.98 -5.14 5.83
N ASP A 276 9.53 -3.95 5.99
CA ASP A 276 8.88 -2.87 6.74
C ASP A 276 7.70 -2.31 5.93
N PHE A 277 6.56 -2.95 6.07
CA PHE A 277 5.33 -2.54 5.39
C PHE A 277 4.83 -1.18 5.85
N SER A 278 5.00 -0.80 7.12
CA SER A 278 4.55 0.49 7.64
C SER A 278 5.19 1.65 6.90
N ASN A 279 6.49 1.52 6.57
CA ASN A 279 7.19 2.51 5.75
C ASN A 279 6.63 2.58 4.32
N LEU A 280 6.34 1.43 3.68
CA LEU A 280 5.77 1.41 2.33
C LEU A 280 4.38 2.04 2.29
N TYR A 281 3.53 1.77 3.29
CA TYR A 281 2.19 2.38 3.39
C TYR A 281 2.27 3.89 3.58
N ARG A 282 3.16 4.37 4.45
CA ARG A 282 3.42 5.82 4.61
C ARG A 282 3.93 6.44 3.31
N ARG A 283 4.82 5.74 2.60
CA ARG A 283 5.42 6.17 1.33
C ARG A 283 4.39 6.32 0.20
N ALA A 284 3.28 5.57 0.23
CA ALA A 284 2.22 5.68 -0.76
C ALA A 284 1.67 7.11 -0.90
N ALA A 285 1.66 7.89 0.17
CA ALA A 285 1.25 9.29 0.15
C ALA A 285 2.09 10.15 -0.80
N VAL A 286 3.38 9.86 -0.94
CA VAL A 286 4.27 10.59 -1.85
C VAL A 286 3.92 10.34 -3.32
N PHE A 287 3.53 9.12 -3.67
CA PHE A 287 3.06 8.81 -5.03
C PHE A 287 1.75 9.53 -5.33
N ILE A 288 0.83 9.53 -4.36
CA ILE A 288 -0.45 10.24 -4.47
C ILE A 288 -0.22 11.74 -4.67
N ASP A 289 0.65 12.35 -3.87
CA ASP A 289 0.98 13.77 -3.96
C ASP A 289 1.52 14.14 -5.34
N LYS A 290 2.47 13.36 -5.88
CA LYS A 290 3.01 13.56 -7.24
C LYS A 290 1.91 13.49 -8.31
N ILE A 291 1.00 12.51 -8.19
CA ILE A 291 -0.11 12.32 -9.13
C ILE A 291 -1.09 13.48 -9.04
N LEU A 292 -1.51 13.88 -7.84
CA LEU A 292 -2.44 15.00 -7.64
C LEU A 292 -1.85 16.35 -8.08
N LYS A 293 -0.51 16.46 -8.12
CA LYS A 293 0.23 17.59 -8.69
C LYS A 293 0.46 17.49 -10.22
N GLY A 294 -0.10 16.46 -10.87
CA GLY A 294 -0.12 16.31 -12.31
C GLY A 294 0.96 15.41 -12.92
N THR A 295 1.80 14.74 -12.11
CA THR A 295 2.78 13.77 -12.62
C THR A 295 2.04 12.49 -13.07
N LYS A 296 2.33 12.01 -14.26
CA LYS A 296 1.72 10.77 -14.76
C LYS A 296 2.29 9.53 -14.03
N PRO A 297 1.48 8.53 -13.69
CA PRO A 297 1.98 7.29 -13.07
C PRO A 297 3.10 6.61 -13.88
N SER A 298 3.02 6.66 -15.22
CA SER A 298 4.04 6.11 -16.12
C SER A 298 5.43 6.73 -15.94
N ASP A 299 5.50 7.96 -15.43
CA ASP A 299 6.74 8.72 -15.24
C ASP A 299 7.27 8.63 -13.79
N ILE A 300 6.55 7.92 -12.93
CA ILE A 300 6.94 7.69 -11.55
C ILE A 300 7.43 6.25 -11.41
N PRO A 301 8.75 6.02 -11.19
CA PRO A 301 9.28 4.68 -10.99
C PRO A 301 8.60 3.95 -9.83
N VAL A 302 8.41 2.64 -10.00
CA VAL A 302 7.99 1.77 -8.91
C VAL A 302 9.17 1.57 -7.96
N GLU A 303 8.96 1.85 -6.68
CA GLU A 303 9.98 1.68 -5.65
C GLU A 303 9.95 0.24 -5.13
N GLN A 304 11.13 -0.36 -4.99
CA GLN A 304 11.27 -1.68 -4.42
C GLN A 304 11.66 -1.57 -2.94
N ALA A 305 11.08 -2.43 -2.11
CA ALA A 305 11.52 -2.56 -0.73
C ALA A 305 12.98 -3.02 -0.67
N THR A 306 13.80 -2.30 0.09
CA THR A 306 15.24 -2.56 0.26
C THR A 306 15.62 -2.92 1.69
N ARG A 307 14.69 -2.78 2.63
CA ARG A 307 14.91 -3.10 4.04
C ARG A 307 14.15 -4.36 4.41
N PHE A 308 14.89 -5.34 4.90
CA PHE A 308 14.38 -6.62 5.36
C PHE A 308 14.82 -6.80 6.81
N GLU A 309 14.02 -7.50 7.57
CA GLU A 309 14.24 -7.76 8.98
C GLU A 309 14.09 -9.24 9.28
N THR A 310 15.08 -9.80 9.97
CA THR A 310 15.04 -11.17 10.50
C THR A 310 14.67 -11.10 11.98
N VAL A 311 13.58 -11.76 12.36
CA VAL A 311 13.11 -11.83 13.75
C VAL A 311 13.05 -13.26 14.22
N ILE A 312 13.57 -13.53 15.42
CA ILE A 312 13.53 -14.85 16.03
C ILE A 312 12.82 -14.75 17.38
N ASN A 313 11.82 -15.60 17.57
CA ASN A 313 11.06 -15.67 18.81
C ASN A 313 11.57 -16.81 19.71
N LEU A 314 12.38 -16.46 20.70
CA LEU A 314 12.94 -17.44 21.65
C LEU A 314 11.89 -17.95 22.65
N LYS A 315 10.80 -17.21 22.93
CA LYS A 315 9.68 -17.76 23.73
C LYS A 315 9.06 -18.95 23.02
N THR A 316 8.80 -18.81 21.72
CA THR A 316 8.25 -19.88 20.90
C THR A 316 9.24 -21.02 20.73
N ALA A 317 10.52 -20.74 20.50
CA ALA A 317 11.55 -21.76 20.45
C ALA A 317 11.58 -22.60 21.74
N LYS A 318 11.56 -21.94 22.91
CA LYS A 318 11.51 -22.61 24.22
C LYS A 318 10.24 -23.45 24.40
N ALA A 319 9.08 -22.93 24.03
CA ALA A 319 7.79 -23.66 24.11
C ALA A 319 7.78 -24.91 23.24
N LEU A 320 8.46 -24.87 22.10
CA LEU A 320 8.62 -25.99 21.18
C LEU A 320 9.80 -26.91 21.53
N SER A 321 10.59 -26.60 22.58
CA SER A 321 11.79 -27.33 22.98
C SER A 321 12.87 -27.30 21.88
N LEU A 322 12.98 -26.19 21.14
CA LEU A 322 13.93 -26.01 20.06
C LEU A 322 15.14 -25.19 20.53
N THR A 323 16.30 -25.57 20.06
CA THR A 323 17.57 -24.82 20.26
C THR A 323 17.91 -24.10 18.95
N ILE A 324 17.86 -22.78 18.97
CA ILE A 324 18.21 -21.97 17.80
C ILE A 324 19.74 -21.81 17.72
N PRO A 325 20.37 -22.07 16.56
CA PRO A 325 21.80 -21.89 16.38
C PRO A 325 22.27 -20.47 16.72
N GLN A 326 23.38 -20.34 17.40
CA GLN A 326 23.95 -19.04 17.78
C GLN A 326 24.28 -18.18 16.54
N SER A 327 24.72 -18.80 15.45
CA SER A 327 24.97 -18.12 14.17
C SER A 327 23.73 -17.39 13.62
N LEU A 328 22.55 -17.98 13.81
CA LEU A 328 21.28 -17.38 13.39
C LEU A 328 20.86 -16.23 14.32
N LEU A 329 21.06 -16.39 15.64
CA LEU A 329 20.77 -15.34 16.62
C LEU A 329 21.64 -14.09 16.44
N LEU A 330 22.92 -14.26 16.06
CA LEU A 330 23.84 -13.15 15.81
C LEU A 330 23.51 -12.34 14.55
N ARG A 331 22.76 -12.93 13.61
CA ARG A 331 22.34 -12.27 12.36
C ARG A 331 20.90 -11.75 12.40
N ALA A 332 20.18 -12.05 13.48
CA ALA A 332 18.83 -11.56 13.68
C ALA A 332 18.84 -10.07 14.00
N ASP A 333 17.98 -9.31 13.34
CA ASP A 333 17.76 -7.89 13.59
C ASP A 333 16.99 -7.67 14.90
N ALA A 334 16.12 -8.62 15.26
CA ALA A 334 15.38 -8.61 16.52
C ALA A 334 15.22 -10.02 17.11
N VAL A 335 15.25 -10.10 18.45
CA VAL A 335 15.03 -11.34 19.20
C VAL A 335 13.96 -11.11 20.26
N ILE A 336 12.82 -11.79 20.14
CA ILE A 336 11.70 -11.76 21.10
C ILE A 336 12.03 -12.75 22.24
N ARG A 337 12.16 -12.21 23.48
CA ARG A 337 12.54 -12.96 24.70
C ARG A 337 11.42 -13.00 25.71
#